data_ed5c471ff4573aa38e2162074c7fb90e
#
_entry.id   ed5c471ff4573aa38e2162074c7fb90e
#
_cell.length_a   1.000
_cell.length_b   1.000
_cell.length_c   1.000
_cell.angle_alpha   90.00
_cell.angle_beta   90.00
_cell.angle_gamma   90.00
#
_symmetry.space_group_name_H-M   'P 1'
#
loop_
_entity.id
_entity.type
_entity.pdbx_description
1 polymer ?
#
loop_
_entity_poly.entity_id
_entity_poly.type
_entity_poly.pdbx_seq_one_letter_code
_entity_poly.pdbx_strand_id
1 'polypeptide(L)'
;MKKIHVSAINRKVRDDEKLFVEECDRKYNEKLVAIADSIEEHQKEKPILLLAGPSGAGKTTTALKIEEILDSRGIHTHTISMDDYFLPADSFTAVIGEDGKPDYESPDRIDRKLLYEHMEKINSGEEVVLPKFEFSEQCRHDGDKLRRNKNDIVVFEGIHALNPEVTGAAGDYARCMYVSVRSRLELKDGELLHPCYIRLMRRLIRDGFFRGRSAAETLDMFDSVEAGENKYIMPYKHRAEFSVDTFHAYEPALYKNYLLDTLRRESRSYKDFERFLPMLKALEEIEPVMLENVPVNSLAREFVGESSYRY
;
A
#
# COMPACT_ATOMS: atom_id res chain seq x y z
N MET A 1 4.83 -10.25 -17.29
CA MET A 1 5.50 -9.66 -16.10
C MET A 1 6.63 -8.77 -16.60
N LYS A 2 6.65 -7.50 -16.18
CA LYS A 2 7.64 -6.53 -16.63
C LYS A 2 8.95 -6.73 -15.87
N LYS A 3 10.07 -6.74 -16.59
CA LYS A 3 11.42 -6.74 -16.03
C LYS A 3 12.07 -5.38 -16.27
N ILE A 4 12.80 -4.88 -15.29
CA ILE A 4 13.54 -3.63 -15.38
C ILE A 4 14.97 -3.91 -14.94
N HIS A 5 15.92 -3.66 -15.84
CA HIS A 5 17.32 -3.96 -15.61
C HIS A 5 17.99 -2.83 -14.81
N VAL A 6 18.77 -3.15 -13.79
CA VAL A 6 19.52 -2.18 -12.97
C VAL A 6 20.39 -1.27 -13.84
N SER A 7 21.07 -1.81 -14.85
CA SER A 7 21.89 -1.00 -15.77
C SER A 7 21.07 0.05 -16.54
N ALA A 8 19.80 -0.24 -16.86
CA ALA A 8 18.94 0.73 -17.53
C ALA A 8 18.52 1.86 -16.58
N ILE A 9 18.28 1.54 -15.31
CA ILE A 9 18.02 2.55 -14.26
C ILE A 9 19.26 3.43 -14.11
N ASN A 10 20.44 2.85 -13.89
CA ASN A 10 21.69 3.57 -13.70
C ASN A 10 22.01 4.50 -14.89
N ARG A 11 21.75 4.04 -16.12
CA ARG A 11 21.92 4.91 -17.30
C ARG A 11 20.99 6.12 -17.24
N LYS A 12 19.70 5.92 -16.95
CA LYS A 12 18.72 7.01 -16.86
C LYS A 12 19.05 8.00 -15.74
N VAL A 13 19.52 7.50 -14.59
CA VAL A 13 19.97 8.36 -13.48
C VAL A 13 21.14 9.23 -13.92
N ARG A 14 22.13 8.68 -14.65
CA ARG A 14 23.28 9.45 -15.16
C ARG A 14 22.92 10.43 -16.27
N ASP A 15 21.98 10.04 -17.15
CA ASP A 15 21.59 10.86 -18.29
C ASP A 15 20.77 12.09 -17.83
N ASP A 16 19.75 11.90 -17.05
CA ASP A 16 18.93 12.95 -16.41
C ASP A 16 18.06 12.33 -15.30
N GLU A 17 18.55 12.43 -14.06
CA GLU A 17 17.88 11.88 -12.88
C GLU A 17 16.48 12.45 -12.70
N LYS A 18 16.33 13.78 -12.79
CA LYS A 18 15.06 14.46 -12.56
C LYS A 18 14.02 14.05 -13.58
N LEU A 19 14.38 14.08 -14.85
CA LEU A 19 13.49 13.65 -15.94
C LEU A 19 13.10 12.18 -15.79
N PHE A 20 14.01 11.31 -15.37
CA PHE A 20 13.71 9.90 -15.14
C PHE A 20 12.67 9.70 -14.04
N VAL A 21 12.80 10.41 -12.92
CA VAL A 21 11.84 10.38 -11.82
C VAL A 21 10.48 10.89 -12.28
N GLU A 22 10.44 12.07 -12.93
CA GLU A 22 9.21 12.66 -13.45
C GLU A 22 8.49 11.74 -14.46
N GLU A 23 9.20 11.05 -15.34
CA GLU A 23 8.63 10.06 -16.26
C GLU A 23 7.98 8.86 -15.54
N CYS A 24 8.58 8.41 -14.43
CA CYS A 24 8.03 7.30 -13.65
C CYS A 24 6.71 7.70 -12.99
N ASP A 25 6.70 8.86 -12.31
CA ASP A 25 5.49 9.38 -11.65
C ASP A 25 4.39 9.71 -12.66
N ARG A 26 4.72 10.33 -13.80
CA ARG A 26 3.76 10.62 -14.86
C ARG A 26 3.08 9.36 -15.37
N LYS A 27 3.84 8.29 -15.67
CA LYS A 27 3.28 7.00 -16.13
C LYS A 27 2.38 6.32 -15.11
N TYR A 28 2.67 6.51 -13.84
CA TYR A 28 1.81 6.03 -12.76
C TYR A 28 0.51 6.85 -12.69
N ASN A 29 0.63 8.18 -12.68
CA ASN A 29 -0.52 9.10 -12.63
C ASN A 29 -1.45 8.93 -13.83
N GLU A 30 -0.93 8.75 -15.06
CA GLU A 30 -1.73 8.48 -16.26
C GLU A 30 -2.66 7.27 -16.10
N LYS A 31 -2.19 6.21 -15.41
CA LYS A 31 -3.04 5.04 -15.12
C LYS A 31 -4.15 5.38 -14.12
N LEU A 32 -3.83 6.18 -13.10
CA LEU A 32 -4.83 6.59 -12.11
C LEU A 32 -5.87 7.52 -12.72
N VAL A 33 -5.49 8.41 -13.64
CA VAL A 33 -6.43 9.25 -14.40
C VAL A 33 -7.40 8.37 -15.19
N ALA A 34 -6.91 7.37 -15.92
CA ALA A 34 -7.78 6.45 -16.69
C ALA A 34 -8.73 5.63 -15.79
N ILE A 35 -8.30 5.29 -14.58
CA ILE A 35 -9.16 4.62 -13.59
C ILE A 35 -10.20 5.59 -13.05
N ALA A 36 -9.80 6.84 -12.72
CA ALA A 36 -10.72 7.87 -12.27
C ALA A 36 -11.79 8.20 -13.33
N ASP A 37 -11.43 8.23 -14.63
CA ASP A 37 -12.38 8.36 -15.74
C ASP A 37 -13.46 7.28 -15.68
N SER A 38 -13.05 6.03 -15.47
CA SER A 38 -13.98 4.91 -15.37
C SER A 38 -14.81 4.92 -14.09
N ILE A 39 -14.26 5.41 -12.97
CA ILE A 39 -15.01 5.57 -11.71
C ILE A 39 -16.08 6.65 -11.88
N GLU A 40 -15.74 7.81 -12.45
CA GLU A 40 -16.65 8.91 -12.74
C GLU A 40 -17.83 8.48 -13.61
N GLU A 41 -17.56 7.70 -14.66
CA GLU A 41 -18.61 7.18 -15.58
C GLU A 41 -19.68 6.36 -14.85
N HIS A 42 -19.31 5.65 -13.77
CA HIS A 42 -20.20 4.73 -13.06
C HIS A 42 -20.53 5.18 -11.62
N GLN A 43 -20.21 6.41 -11.25
CA GLN A 43 -20.34 6.91 -9.86
C GLN A 43 -21.76 6.81 -9.27
N LYS A 44 -22.79 6.86 -10.11
CA LYS A 44 -24.18 6.81 -9.65
C LYS A 44 -24.63 5.42 -9.25
N GLU A 45 -24.17 4.41 -9.98
CA GLU A 45 -24.51 3.00 -9.72
C GLU A 45 -23.55 2.36 -8.72
N LYS A 46 -22.27 2.77 -8.78
CA LYS A 46 -21.19 2.20 -7.97
C LYS A 46 -20.36 3.29 -7.27
N PRO A 47 -20.93 3.93 -6.25
CA PRO A 47 -20.30 5.06 -5.56
C PRO A 47 -19.16 4.66 -4.61
N ILE A 48 -18.89 3.37 -4.42
CA ILE A 48 -17.87 2.87 -3.51
C ILE A 48 -16.73 2.22 -4.32
N LEU A 49 -15.49 2.55 -3.95
CA LEU A 49 -14.28 1.88 -4.44
C LEU A 49 -13.64 1.07 -3.31
N LEU A 50 -13.51 -0.24 -3.51
CA LEU A 50 -12.78 -1.14 -2.63
C LEU A 50 -11.34 -1.29 -3.12
N LEU A 51 -10.37 -0.72 -2.41
CA LEU A 51 -8.97 -0.70 -2.80
C LEU A 51 -8.15 -1.64 -1.92
N ALA A 52 -7.74 -2.77 -2.47
CA ALA A 52 -6.89 -3.74 -1.77
C ALA A 52 -5.45 -3.77 -2.30
N GLY A 53 -4.58 -4.28 -1.46
CA GLY A 53 -3.19 -4.56 -1.80
C GLY A 53 -2.42 -4.94 -0.54
N PRO A 54 -1.31 -5.68 -0.68
CA PRO A 54 -0.54 -6.12 0.47
C PRO A 54 0.16 -4.96 1.19
N SER A 55 0.71 -5.24 2.36
CA SER A 55 1.47 -4.25 3.13
C SER A 55 2.65 -3.69 2.31
N GLY A 56 2.83 -2.37 2.33
CA GLY A 56 3.85 -1.68 1.52
C GLY A 56 3.52 -1.59 0.02
N ALA A 57 2.27 -1.85 -0.39
CA ALA A 57 1.86 -1.74 -1.79
C ALA A 57 1.59 -0.30 -2.25
N GLY A 58 1.47 0.68 -1.35
CA GLY A 58 1.13 2.06 -1.67
C GLY A 58 -0.37 2.28 -1.85
N LYS A 59 -1.19 1.55 -1.08
CA LYS A 59 -2.67 1.68 -1.09
C LYS A 59 -3.12 3.09 -0.75
N THR A 60 -2.65 3.59 0.38
CA THR A 60 -3.07 4.89 0.93
C THR A 60 -2.74 6.02 -0.04
N THR A 61 -1.51 6.09 -0.56
CA THR A 61 -1.16 7.09 -1.57
C THR A 61 -1.97 6.93 -2.86
N THR A 62 -2.25 5.69 -3.29
CA THR A 62 -3.08 5.46 -4.48
C THR A 62 -4.50 5.97 -4.28
N ALA A 63 -5.10 5.72 -3.10
CA ALA A 63 -6.43 6.22 -2.74
C ALA A 63 -6.47 7.75 -2.74
N LEU A 64 -5.52 8.39 -2.05
CA LEU A 64 -5.42 9.86 -1.98
C LEU A 64 -5.19 10.51 -3.35
N LYS A 65 -4.43 9.87 -4.25
CA LYS A 65 -4.27 10.37 -5.62
C LYS A 65 -5.55 10.24 -6.44
N ILE A 66 -6.32 9.17 -6.29
CA ILE A 66 -7.63 9.03 -6.93
C ILE A 66 -8.58 10.09 -6.39
N GLU A 67 -8.60 10.33 -5.07
CA GLU A 67 -9.35 11.40 -4.43
C GLU A 67 -8.97 12.76 -5.02
N GLU A 68 -7.67 13.13 -5.06
CA GLU A 68 -7.18 14.38 -5.65
C GLU A 68 -7.64 14.56 -7.11
N ILE A 69 -7.60 13.49 -7.92
CA ILE A 69 -8.05 13.54 -9.33
C ILE A 69 -9.56 13.76 -9.41
N LEU A 70 -10.36 13.05 -8.65
CA LEU A 70 -11.83 13.17 -8.66
C LEU A 70 -12.29 14.51 -8.08
N ASP A 71 -11.69 14.98 -6.99
CA ASP A 71 -11.97 16.28 -6.39
C ASP A 71 -11.66 17.42 -7.34
N SER A 72 -10.58 17.34 -8.12
CA SER A 72 -10.24 18.34 -9.16
C SER A 72 -11.30 18.45 -10.24
N ARG A 73 -12.18 17.45 -10.38
CA ARG A 73 -13.33 17.42 -11.31
C ARG A 73 -14.65 17.79 -10.65
N GLY A 74 -14.61 18.16 -9.36
CA GLY A 74 -15.80 18.51 -8.57
C GLY A 74 -16.58 17.28 -8.04
N ILE A 75 -15.95 16.12 -8.00
CA ILE A 75 -16.50 14.89 -7.40
C ILE A 75 -15.87 14.72 -6.03
N HIS A 76 -16.61 15.07 -4.97
CA HIS A 76 -16.09 14.90 -3.61
C HIS A 76 -15.82 13.45 -3.31
N THR A 77 -14.62 13.17 -2.83
CA THR A 77 -14.17 11.81 -2.53
C THR A 77 -13.76 11.72 -1.07
N HIS A 78 -14.10 10.60 -0.44
CA HIS A 78 -13.78 10.33 0.96
C HIS A 78 -12.99 9.04 1.04
N THR A 79 -11.77 9.10 1.54
CA THR A 79 -10.93 7.90 1.76
C THR A 79 -11.05 7.44 3.21
N ILE A 80 -11.44 6.17 3.40
CA ILE A 80 -11.61 5.51 4.68
C ILE A 80 -10.64 4.34 4.77
N SER A 81 -9.81 4.33 5.82
CA SER A 81 -8.95 3.19 6.12
C SER A 81 -9.76 2.09 6.80
N MET A 82 -9.68 0.86 6.28
CA MET A 82 -10.27 -0.30 6.93
C MET A 82 -9.53 -0.70 8.21
N ASP A 83 -8.30 -0.23 8.41
CA ASP A 83 -7.55 -0.45 9.64
C ASP A 83 -8.20 0.29 10.82
N ASP A 84 -8.98 1.35 10.58
CA ASP A 84 -9.77 2.04 11.61
C ASP A 84 -10.92 1.17 12.17
N TYR A 85 -11.28 0.07 11.50
CA TYR A 85 -12.29 -0.90 11.93
C TYR A 85 -11.72 -2.08 12.72
N PHE A 86 -10.46 -2.04 13.13
CA PHE A 86 -9.91 -3.10 13.97
C PHE A 86 -10.65 -3.20 15.32
N LEU A 87 -10.79 -4.43 15.78
CA LEU A 87 -11.34 -4.72 17.10
C LEU A 87 -10.33 -4.28 18.18
N PRO A 88 -10.79 -3.61 19.26
CA PRO A 88 -9.93 -3.28 20.41
C PRO A 88 -9.29 -4.52 21.03
N ALA A 89 -8.11 -4.36 21.61
CA ALA A 89 -7.34 -5.47 22.18
C ALA A 89 -8.07 -6.24 23.31
N ASP A 90 -8.92 -5.56 24.05
CA ASP A 90 -9.73 -6.13 25.14
C ASP A 90 -10.97 -6.93 24.64
N SER A 91 -11.43 -6.66 23.43
CA SER A 91 -12.58 -7.31 22.81
C SER A 91 -12.20 -8.39 21.79
N PHE A 92 -10.91 -8.63 21.60
CA PHE A 92 -10.37 -9.51 20.57
C PHE A 92 -9.45 -10.56 21.17
N THR A 93 -9.81 -11.83 21.03
CA THR A 93 -8.86 -12.93 21.27
C THR A 93 -7.93 -13.00 20.06
N ALA A 94 -6.65 -12.72 20.26
CA ALA A 94 -5.66 -12.74 19.19
C ALA A 94 -5.74 -14.05 18.40
N VAL A 95 -5.96 -13.97 17.10
CA VAL A 95 -5.82 -15.12 16.21
C VAL A 95 -4.36 -15.52 16.23
N ILE A 96 -4.11 -16.76 16.60
CA ILE A 96 -2.76 -17.32 16.64
C ILE A 96 -2.49 -18.00 15.31
N GLY A 97 -1.42 -17.60 14.64
CA GLY A 97 -0.96 -18.22 13.41
C GLY A 97 -0.39 -19.62 13.62
N GLU A 98 -0.07 -20.29 12.54
CA GLU A 98 0.51 -21.65 12.58
C GLU A 98 1.89 -21.68 13.27
N ASP A 99 2.57 -20.55 13.31
CA ASP A 99 3.85 -20.35 13.98
C ASP A 99 3.73 -20.08 15.50
N GLY A 100 2.51 -20.11 16.04
CA GLY A 100 2.22 -19.83 17.44
C GLY A 100 2.27 -18.34 17.83
N LYS A 101 2.42 -17.43 16.87
CA LYS A 101 2.42 -15.98 17.09
C LYS A 101 1.09 -15.36 16.69
N PRO A 102 0.78 -14.13 17.17
CA PRO A 102 -0.40 -13.41 16.72
C PRO A 102 -0.40 -13.17 15.21
N ASP A 103 -1.48 -13.58 14.54
CA ASP A 103 -1.69 -13.34 13.12
C ASP A 103 -2.27 -11.93 12.91
N TYR A 104 -1.38 -10.97 12.68
CA TYR A 104 -1.76 -9.58 12.46
C TYR A 104 -2.38 -9.31 11.07
N GLU A 105 -2.27 -10.26 10.15
CA GLU A 105 -2.86 -10.17 8.80
C GLU A 105 -4.26 -10.81 8.75
N SER A 106 -4.75 -11.40 9.85
CA SER A 106 -6.06 -12.07 9.88
C SER A 106 -7.23 -11.09 9.68
N PRO A 107 -8.20 -11.42 8.80
CA PRO A 107 -9.42 -10.65 8.64
C PRO A 107 -10.33 -10.65 9.89
N ASP A 108 -10.11 -11.56 10.84
CA ASP A 108 -10.87 -11.63 12.09
C ASP A 108 -10.55 -10.47 13.06
N ARG A 109 -9.50 -9.70 12.76
CA ARG A 109 -9.20 -8.45 13.48
C ARG A 109 -10.16 -7.30 13.15
N ILE A 110 -10.89 -7.41 12.04
CA ILE A 110 -11.82 -6.37 11.60
C ILE A 110 -13.21 -6.59 12.20
N ASP A 111 -13.80 -5.55 12.74
CA ASP A 111 -15.23 -5.51 13.09
C ASP A 111 -16.06 -5.52 11.79
N ARG A 112 -16.22 -6.74 11.23
CA ARG A 112 -16.92 -6.95 9.96
C ARG A 112 -18.36 -6.45 10.01
N LYS A 113 -19.02 -6.58 11.18
CA LYS A 113 -20.40 -6.15 11.35
C LYS A 113 -20.53 -4.63 11.23
N LEU A 114 -19.67 -3.89 11.95
CA LEU A 114 -19.66 -2.43 11.88
C LEU A 114 -19.27 -1.94 10.49
N LEU A 115 -18.24 -2.53 9.88
CA LEU A 115 -17.82 -2.17 8.53
C LEU A 115 -18.94 -2.36 7.52
N TYR A 116 -19.61 -3.51 7.55
CA TYR A 116 -20.72 -3.79 6.64
C TYR A 116 -21.89 -2.83 6.85
N GLU A 117 -22.28 -2.58 8.12
CA GLU A 117 -23.33 -1.62 8.45
C GLU A 117 -23.01 -0.21 7.93
N HIS A 118 -21.77 0.23 8.08
CA HIS A 118 -21.33 1.54 7.57
C HIS A 118 -21.33 1.59 6.05
N MET A 119 -20.88 0.54 5.37
CA MET A 119 -20.91 0.50 3.91
C MET A 119 -22.33 0.59 3.35
N GLU A 120 -23.31 -0.12 3.95
CA GLU A 120 -24.72 -0.06 3.57
C GLU A 120 -25.31 1.34 3.79
N LYS A 121 -25.07 1.93 4.97
CA LYS A 121 -25.53 3.29 5.30
C LYS A 121 -24.91 4.34 4.39
N ILE A 122 -23.61 4.26 4.13
CA ILE A 122 -22.92 5.16 3.21
C ILE A 122 -23.49 5.01 1.81
N ASN A 123 -23.73 3.78 1.34
CA ASN A 123 -24.33 3.54 0.03
C ASN A 123 -25.74 4.17 -0.07
N SER A 124 -26.55 4.08 0.99
CA SER A 124 -27.90 4.68 1.04
C SER A 124 -27.88 6.21 1.26
N GLY A 125 -26.74 6.81 1.59
CA GLY A 125 -26.60 8.25 1.89
C GLY A 125 -26.99 8.62 3.31
N GLU A 126 -27.03 7.66 4.21
CA GLU A 126 -27.22 7.88 5.65
C GLU A 126 -25.92 8.37 6.31
N GLU A 127 -26.05 9.08 7.43
CA GLU A 127 -24.90 9.54 8.22
C GLU A 127 -24.34 8.39 9.08
N VAL A 128 -23.04 8.26 9.11
CA VAL A 128 -22.31 7.35 9.99
C VAL A 128 -21.27 8.11 10.82
N VAL A 129 -20.94 7.61 12.01
CA VAL A 129 -19.76 8.04 12.77
C VAL A 129 -18.64 7.06 12.46
N LEU A 130 -17.63 7.50 11.73
CA LEU A 130 -16.51 6.65 11.36
C LEU A 130 -15.71 6.27 12.62
N PRO A 131 -15.24 5.03 12.72
CA PRO A 131 -14.31 4.67 13.79
C PRO A 131 -12.93 5.27 13.51
N LYS A 132 -12.13 5.42 14.57
CA LYS A 132 -10.71 5.74 14.50
C LYS A 132 -9.94 4.81 15.41
N PHE A 133 -9.00 4.05 14.85
CA PHE A 133 -8.19 3.11 15.62
C PHE A 133 -6.85 3.74 16.01
N GLU A 134 -6.58 3.76 17.31
CA GLU A 134 -5.31 4.26 17.85
C GLU A 134 -4.35 3.08 18.09
N PHE A 135 -3.34 2.95 17.21
CA PHE A 135 -2.40 1.82 17.22
C PHE A 135 -1.50 1.80 18.47
N SER A 136 -1.20 2.95 19.04
CA SER A 136 -0.37 3.04 20.24
C SER A 136 -1.09 2.51 21.48
N GLU A 137 -2.41 2.68 21.55
CA GLU A 137 -3.27 2.28 22.65
C GLU A 137 -4.02 0.97 22.37
N GLN A 138 -3.99 0.49 21.12
CA GLN A 138 -4.74 -0.68 20.64
C GLN A 138 -6.25 -0.57 20.96
N CYS A 139 -6.80 0.63 20.83
CA CYS A 139 -8.20 0.92 21.08
C CYS A 139 -8.86 1.67 19.92
N ARG A 140 -10.18 1.69 19.93
CA ARG A 140 -11.00 2.34 18.91
C ARG A 140 -11.87 3.42 19.55
N HIS A 141 -11.91 4.58 18.91
CA HIS A 141 -12.70 5.74 19.31
C HIS A 141 -13.67 6.14 18.21
N ASP A 142 -14.64 6.99 18.53
CA ASP A 142 -15.46 7.66 17.54
C ASP A 142 -14.61 8.71 16.82
N GLY A 143 -14.63 8.68 15.50
CA GLY A 143 -13.99 9.65 14.62
C GLY A 143 -15.00 10.63 14.02
N ASP A 144 -14.74 11.07 12.80
CA ASP A 144 -15.56 12.06 12.12
C ASP A 144 -16.90 11.48 11.65
N LYS A 145 -17.89 12.36 11.52
CA LYS A 145 -19.16 12.03 10.89
C LYS A 145 -19.04 12.12 9.38
N LEU A 146 -19.55 11.10 8.69
CA LEU A 146 -19.61 11.07 7.24
C LEU A 146 -21.05 10.89 6.77
N ARG A 147 -21.49 11.72 5.85
CA ARG A 147 -22.70 11.53 5.05
C ARG A 147 -22.36 11.68 3.59
N ARG A 148 -22.47 10.60 2.81
CA ARG A 148 -22.23 10.63 1.38
C ARG A 148 -23.36 11.38 0.66
N ASN A 149 -23.03 12.41 -0.12
CA ASN A 149 -23.99 13.02 -1.04
C ASN A 149 -24.13 12.17 -2.31
N LYS A 150 -25.14 12.47 -3.14
CA LYS A 150 -25.52 11.64 -4.30
C LYS A 150 -24.40 11.41 -5.31
N ASN A 151 -23.48 12.37 -5.44
CA ASN A 151 -22.39 12.31 -6.41
C ASN A 151 -21.00 12.07 -5.77
N ASP A 152 -20.94 11.87 -4.46
CA ASP A 152 -19.68 11.63 -3.78
C ASP A 152 -19.24 10.18 -3.98
N ILE A 153 -17.94 9.97 -4.05
CA ILE A 153 -17.28 8.66 -4.07
C ILE A 153 -16.69 8.36 -2.69
N VAL A 154 -16.79 7.11 -2.26
CA VAL A 154 -16.14 6.67 -1.02
C VAL A 154 -15.16 5.55 -1.34
N VAL A 155 -13.90 5.74 -0.96
CA VAL A 155 -12.83 4.76 -1.12
C VAL A 155 -12.60 4.06 0.22
N PHE A 156 -12.86 2.76 0.29
CA PHE A 156 -12.41 1.92 1.41
C PHE A 156 -11.08 1.28 1.02
N GLU A 157 -10.00 1.63 1.72
CA GLU A 157 -8.70 1.04 1.49
C GLU A 157 -8.28 0.11 2.62
N GLY A 158 -7.76 -1.04 2.27
CA GLY A 158 -7.25 -2.01 3.26
C GLY A 158 -6.80 -3.31 2.63
N ILE A 159 -6.05 -4.11 3.38
CA ILE A 159 -5.54 -5.39 2.88
C ILE A 159 -6.69 -6.36 2.53
N HIS A 160 -7.83 -6.24 3.20
CA HIS A 160 -9.00 -7.10 3.06
C HIS A 160 -10.14 -6.50 2.22
N ALA A 161 -9.93 -5.36 1.55
CA ALA A 161 -11.01 -4.68 0.82
C ALA A 161 -11.63 -5.55 -0.31
N LEU A 162 -10.92 -6.55 -0.83
CA LEU A 162 -11.47 -7.49 -1.81
C LEU A 162 -11.95 -8.81 -1.20
N ASN A 163 -11.80 -9.02 0.11
CA ASN A 163 -12.27 -10.24 0.76
C ASN A 163 -13.79 -10.18 0.99
N PRO A 164 -14.62 -11.05 0.34
CA PRO A 164 -16.07 -11.02 0.49
C PRO A 164 -16.55 -11.37 1.89
N GLU A 165 -15.75 -12.08 2.69
CA GLU A 165 -16.05 -12.34 4.09
C GLU A 165 -16.00 -11.08 4.96
N VAL A 166 -15.27 -10.06 4.49
CA VAL A 166 -15.11 -8.77 5.17
C VAL A 166 -16.05 -7.71 4.61
N THR A 167 -16.20 -7.65 3.29
CA THR A 167 -16.97 -6.60 2.60
C THR A 167 -18.38 -7.03 2.18
N GLY A 168 -18.76 -8.29 2.45
CA GLY A 168 -20.12 -8.78 2.19
C GLY A 168 -20.57 -8.62 0.74
N ALA A 169 -21.82 -8.21 0.55
CA ALA A 169 -22.46 -7.99 -0.75
C ALA A 169 -22.09 -6.66 -1.43
N ALA A 170 -21.08 -5.93 -0.92
CA ALA A 170 -20.69 -4.64 -1.48
C ALA A 170 -20.34 -4.67 -2.99
N GLY A 171 -20.12 -5.85 -3.57
CA GLY A 171 -19.89 -6.04 -5.00
C GLY A 171 -21.01 -5.50 -5.90
N ASP A 172 -22.22 -5.37 -5.39
CA ASP A 172 -23.38 -4.88 -6.16
C ASP A 172 -23.31 -3.37 -6.40
N TYR A 173 -22.75 -2.62 -5.44
CA TYR A 173 -22.67 -1.15 -5.46
C TYR A 173 -21.21 -0.61 -5.35
N ALA A 174 -20.23 -1.49 -5.36
CA ALA A 174 -18.84 -1.11 -5.28
C ALA A 174 -18.06 -1.58 -6.52
N ARG A 175 -16.96 -0.89 -6.79
CA ARG A 175 -15.91 -1.31 -7.74
C ARG A 175 -14.68 -1.77 -6.99
N CYS A 176 -13.93 -2.66 -7.58
CA CYS A 176 -12.81 -3.33 -6.94
C CYS A 176 -11.48 -2.96 -7.62
N MET A 177 -10.51 -2.52 -6.83
CA MET A 177 -9.16 -2.19 -7.28
C MET A 177 -8.10 -2.95 -6.49
N TYR A 178 -7.10 -3.47 -7.19
CA TYR A 178 -5.95 -4.11 -6.58
C TYR A 178 -4.66 -3.40 -6.94
N VAL A 179 -3.86 -3.04 -5.93
CA VAL A 179 -2.56 -2.41 -6.10
C VAL A 179 -1.46 -3.27 -5.50
N SER A 180 -0.37 -3.45 -6.23
CA SER A 180 0.83 -4.10 -5.71
C SER A 180 2.03 -3.81 -6.58
N VAL A 181 3.23 -4.03 -6.05
CA VAL A 181 4.44 -4.11 -6.86
C VAL A 181 4.40 -5.39 -7.69
N ARG A 182 4.56 -5.29 -9.01
CA ARG A 182 4.49 -6.42 -9.96
C ARG A 182 5.71 -6.54 -10.85
N SER A 183 6.40 -5.42 -11.12
CA SER A 183 7.63 -5.40 -11.89
C SER A 183 8.76 -6.04 -11.10
N ARG A 184 9.64 -6.74 -11.78
CA ARG A 184 10.86 -7.33 -11.21
C ARG A 184 12.08 -6.50 -11.58
N LEU A 185 12.98 -6.32 -10.64
CA LEU A 185 14.29 -5.74 -10.89
C LEU A 185 15.24 -6.87 -11.31
N GLU A 186 15.93 -6.69 -12.42
CA GLU A 186 16.93 -7.62 -12.94
C GLU A 186 18.32 -7.07 -12.63
N LEU A 187 19.10 -7.80 -11.84
CA LEU A 187 20.45 -7.45 -11.43
C LEU A 187 21.44 -7.64 -12.57
N LYS A 188 22.69 -7.18 -12.41
CA LYS A 188 23.71 -7.23 -13.47
C LYS A 188 24.08 -8.66 -13.88
N ASP A 189 23.97 -9.62 -12.97
CA ASP A 189 24.22 -11.03 -13.23
C ASP A 189 22.99 -11.80 -13.76
N GLY A 190 21.86 -11.11 -13.97
CA GLY A 190 20.61 -11.70 -14.44
C GLY A 190 19.68 -12.22 -13.34
N GLU A 191 20.08 -12.14 -12.05
CA GLU A 191 19.20 -12.49 -10.95
C GLU A 191 17.97 -11.56 -10.91
N LEU A 192 16.80 -12.13 -10.65
CA LEU A 192 15.53 -11.40 -10.62
C LEU A 192 15.09 -11.16 -9.17
N LEU A 193 15.16 -9.92 -8.73
CA LEU A 193 14.60 -9.53 -7.43
C LEU A 193 13.07 -9.63 -7.44
N HIS A 194 12.52 -10.43 -6.51
CA HIS A 194 11.08 -10.59 -6.39
C HIS A 194 10.40 -9.30 -5.88
N PRO A 195 9.19 -8.96 -6.36
CA PRO A 195 8.48 -7.74 -5.96
C PRO A 195 8.27 -7.58 -4.44
N CYS A 196 8.19 -8.67 -3.68
CA CYS A 196 8.08 -8.62 -2.22
C CYS A 196 9.25 -7.89 -1.56
N TYR A 197 10.46 -7.94 -2.14
CA TYR A 197 11.62 -7.23 -1.61
C TYR A 197 11.52 -5.71 -1.80
N ILE A 198 10.89 -5.23 -2.88
CA ILE A 198 10.61 -3.79 -3.03
C ILE A 198 9.65 -3.33 -1.93
N ARG A 199 8.61 -4.11 -1.65
CA ARG A 199 7.68 -3.82 -0.55
C ARG A 199 8.35 -3.93 0.82
N LEU A 200 9.30 -4.87 0.98
CA LEU A 200 10.11 -4.97 2.20
C LEU A 200 11.00 -3.72 2.38
N MET A 201 11.64 -3.22 1.32
CA MET A 201 12.40 -1.96 1.37
C MET A 201 11.51 -0.80 1.82
N ARG A 202 10.31 -0.66 1.25
CA ARG A 202 9.32 0.34 1.65
C ARG A 202 8.97 0.22 3.14
N ARG A 203 8.73 -1.01 3.62
CA ARG A 203 8.41 -1.27 5.02
C ARG A 203 9.57 -0.98 5.96
N LEU A 204 10.80 -1.39 5.61
CA LEU A 204 12.01 -1.11 6.41
C LEU A 204 12.19 0.39 6.66
N ILE A 205 11.99 1.21 5.63
CA ILE A 205 12.11 2.67 5.76
C ILE A 205 10.95 3.23 6.59
N ARG A 206 9.71 2.91 6.21
CA ARG A 206 8.51 3.42 6.91
C ARG A 206 8.49 3.01 8.38
N ASP A 207 8.74 1.74 8.68
CA ASP A 207 8.66 1.20 10.03
C ASP A 207 9.77 1.80 10.91
N GLY A 208 10.96 2.06 10.34
CA GLY A 208 12.04 2.76 11.02
C GLY A 208 11.73 4.23 11.30
N PHE A 209 11.18 4.96 10.33
CA PHE A 209 10.94 6.40 10.47
C PHE A 209 9.68 6.74 11.26
N PHE A 210 8.62 5.97 11.10
CA PHE A 210 7.30 6.36 11.58
C PHE A 210 6.68 5.41 12.60
N ARG A 211 7.28 4.22 12.82
CA ARG A 211 6.72 3.21 13.72
C ARG A 211 7.67 2.77 14.83
N GLY A 212 8.88 3.37 14.88
CA GLY A 212 9.88 3.08 15.89
C GLY A 212 10.41 1.63 15.89
N ARG A 213 10.29 0.91 14.77
CA ARG A 213 10.77 -0.47 14.65
C ARG A 213 12.17 -0.52 14.08
N SER A 214 12.99 -1.40 14.62
CA SER A 214 14.30 -1.72 14.05
C SER A 214 14.17 -2.48 12.72
N ALA A 215 15.27 -2.50 11.96
CA ALA A 215 15.33 -3.29 10.74
C ALA A 215 15.15 -4.79 11.04
N ALA A 216 15.79 -5.31 12.08
CA ALA A 216 15.67 -6.71 12.49
C ALA A 216 14.21 -7.11 12.78
N GLU A 217 13.47 -6.31 13.56
CA GLU A 217 12.04 -6.56 13.83
C GLU A 217 11.20 -6.57 12.56
N THR A 218 11.49 -5.68 11.60
CA THR A 218 10.77 -5.66 10.32
C THR A 218 11.12 -6.88 9.45
N LEU A 219 12.39 -7.34 9.48
CA LEU A 219 12.82 -8.56 8.79
C LEU A 219 12.18 -9.81 9.41
N ASP A 220 12.05 -9.88 10.74
CA ASP A 220 11.39 -10.99 11.46
C ASP A 220 9.91 -11.13 11.08
N MET A 221 9.26 -10.03 10.71
CA MET A 221 7.86 -10.04 10.29
C MET A 221 7.67 -10.44 8.80
N PHE A 222 8.74 -10.62 8.04
CA PHE A 222 8.63 -10.81 6.58
C PHE A 222 7.80 -12.03 6.21
N ASP A 223 8.06 -13.18 6.85
CA ASP A 223 7.37 -14.45 6.55
C ASP A 223 5.90 -14.41 6.93
N SER A 224 5.57 -13.85 8.09
CA SER A 224 4.18 -13.78 8.55
C SER A 224 3.35 -12.88 7.63
N VAL A 225 3.93 -11.77 7.15
CA VAL A 225 3.26 -10.86 6.20
C VAL A 225 3.10 -11.51 4.83
N GLU A 226 4.11 -12.26 4.33
CA GLU A 226 4.01 -12.98 3.07
C GLU A 226 3.00 -14.13 3.14
N ALA A 227 2.98 -14.86 4.25
CA ALA A 227 1.98 -15.90 4.51
C ALA A 227 0.56 -15.32 4.56
N GLY A 228 0.36 -14.20 5.28
CA GLY A 228 -0.92 -13.49 5.35
C GLY A 228 -1.38 -12.98 3.98
N GLU A 229 -0.48 -12.43 3.15
CA GLU A 229 -0.79 -12.06 1.78
C GLU A 229 -1.32 -13.24 0.97
N ASN A 230 -0.60 -14.36 1.00
CA ASN A 230 -0.97 -15.57 0.26
C ASN A 230 -2.30 -16.16 0.74
N LYS A 231 -2.57 -16.12 2.04
CA LYS A 231 -3.77 -16.70 2.66
C LYS A 231 -5.00 -15.81 2.52
N TYR A 232 -4.86 -14.50 2.72
CA TYR A 232 -6.00 -13.62 2.92
C TYR A 232 -6.22 -12.58 1.82
N ILE A 233 -5.23 -12.32 0.94
CA ILE A 233 -5.30 -11.26 -0.08
C ILE A 233 -5.32 -11.87 -1.48
N MET A 234 -4.34 -12.71 -1.79
CA MET A 234 -4.17 -13.30 -3.12
C MET A 234 -5.38 -14.09 -3.64
N PRO A 235 -6.12 -14.86 -2.81
CA PRO A 235 -7.29 -15.59 -3.28
C PRO A 235 -8.37 -14.69 -3.87
N TYR A 236 -8.49 -13.44 -3.41
CA TYR A 236 -9.53 -12.51 -3.83
C TYR A 236 -9.09 -11.48 -4.89
N LYS A 237 -7.84 -11.52 -5.31
CA LYS A 237 -7.29 -10.61 -6.33
C LYS A 237 -8.04 -10.66 -7.66
N HIS A 238 -8.62 -11.80 -8.02
CA HIS A 238 -9.40 -11.99 -9.23
C HIS A 238 -10.67 -11.13 -9.29
N ARG A 239 -11.15 -10.60 -8.14
CA ARG A 239 -12.31 -9.70 -8.05
C ARG A 239 -11.99 -8.28 -8.53
N ALA A 240 -10.72 -7.93 -8.67
CA ALA A 240 -10.32 -6.59 -9.06
C ALA A 240 -10.68 -6.30 -10.53
N GLU A 241 -11.46 -5.26 -10.75
CA GLU A 241 -11.72 -4.67 -12.07
C GLU A 241 -10.48 -3.88 -12.54
N PHE A 242 -9.84 -3.17 -11.60
CA PHE A 242 -8.63 -2.40 -11.83
C PHE A 242 -7.43 -3.04 -11.15
N SER A 243 -6.30 -3.05 -11.84
CA SER A 243 -5.08 -3.61 -11.27
C SER A 243 -3.88 -2.77 -11.66
N VAL A 244 -3.22 -2.18 -10.65
CA VAL A 244 -2.11 -1.24 -10.85
C VAL A 244 -0.82 -1.79 -10.28
N ASP A 245 0.23 -1.73 -11.12
CA ASP A 245 1.61 -1.90 -10.66
C ASP A 245 2.09 -0.56 -10.10
N THR A 246 2.36 -0.55 -8.80
CA THR A 246 2.80 0.63 -8.05
C THR A 246 4.32 0.81 -8.05
N PHE A 247 5.06 -0.02 -8.78
CA PHE A 247 6.51 0.07 -8.86
C PHE A 247 6.96 1.30 -9.66
N HIS A 248 7.71 2.17 -9.03
CA HIS A 248 8.46 3.23 -9.69
C HIS A 248 9.91 2.77 -9.87
N ALA A 249 10.42 2.81 -11.10
CA ALA A 249 11.71 2.21 -11.40
C ALA A 249 12.88 2.89 -10.66
N TYR A 250 12.71 4.12 -10.19
CA TYR A 250 13.72 4.83 -9.41
C TYR A 250 13.71 4.50 -7.91
N GLU A 251 12.65 3.84 -7.39
CA GLU A 251 12.54 3.58 -5.95
C GLU A 251 13.74 2.87 -5.32
N PRO A 252 14.27 1.77 -5.90
CA PRO A 252 15.43 1.13 -5.32
C PRO A 252 16.66 2.06 -5.27
N ALA A 253 16.78 2.97 -6.25
CA ALA A 253 17.83 3.97 -6.30
C ALA A 253 17.69 5.03 -5.20
N LEU A 254 16.45 5.47 -4.93
CA LEU A 254 16.11 6.34 -3.80
C LEU A 254 16.34 5.63 -2.47
N TYR A 255 15.89 4.40 -2.34
CA TYR A 255 15.95 3.62 -1.09
C TYR A 255 17.37 3.23 -0.69
N LYS A 256 18.31 3.20 -1.64
CA LYS A 256 19.74 3.02 -1.37
C LYS A 256 20.25 3.97 -0.30
N ASN A 257 19.85 5.24 -0.35
CA ASN A 257 20.29 6.28 0.60
C ASN A 257 19.90 5.98 2.05
N TYR A 258 18.84 5.22 2.26
CA TYR A 258 18.28 4.93 3.58
C TYR A 258 18.63 3.52 4.08
N LEU A 259 18.80 2.56 3.17
CA LEU A 259 18.87 1.15 3.54
C LEU A 259 20.25 0.51 3.36
N LEU A 260 21.14 1.04 2.51
CA LEU A 260 22.38 0.35 2.17
C LEU A 260 23.23 0.03 3.42
N ASP A 261 23.50 1.04 4.26
CA ASP A 261 24.32 0.85 5.44
C ASP A 261 23.60 0.03 6.54
N THR A 262 22.28 0.19 6.63
CA THR A 262 21.45 -0.63 7.52
C THR A 262 21.52 -2.11 7.15
N LEU A 263 21.32 -2.44 5.87
CA LEU A 263 21.37 -3.84 5.41
C LEU A 263 22.77 -4.43 5.47
N ARG A 264 23.81 -3.64 5.25
CA ARG A 264 25.21 -4.07 5.46
C ARG A 264 25.50 -4.38 6.93
N ARG A 265 24.90 -3.66 7.85
CA ARG A 265 25.01 -3.96 9.30
C ARG A 265 24.25 -5.23 9.63
N GLU A 266 22.99 -5.34 9.18
CA GLU A 266 22.19 -6.52 9.42
C GLU A 266 22.79 -7.79 8.79
N SER A 267 23.46 -7.70 7.64
CA SER A 267 24.11 -8.85 7.00
C SER A 267 25.20 -9.51 7.87
N ARG A 268 25.69 -8.81 8.89
CA ARG A 268 26.73 -9.31 9.82
C ARG A 268 26.16 -9.84 11.13
N SER A 269 24.96 -9.43 11.50
CA SER A 269 24.36 -9.66 12.82
C SER A 269 23.05 -10.43 12.77
N TYR A 270 22.24 -10.31 11.72
CA TYR A 270 20.96 -10.97 11.59
C TYR A 270 21.15 -12.43 11.13
N LYS A 271 20.59 -13.39 11.91
CA LYS A 271 20.89 -14.82 11.79
C LYS A 271 20.59 -15.41 10.41
N ASP A 272 19.46 -15.03 9.79
CA ASP A 272 18.97 -15.63 8.55
C ASP A 272 19.02 -14.61 7.39
N PHE A 273 20.05 -13.76 7.37
CA PHE A 273 20.16 -12.67 6.38
C PHE A 273 20.38 -13.15 4.94
N GLU A 274 20.85 -14.39 4.74
CA GLU A 274 21.16 -14.93 3.41
C GLU A 274 20.02 -14.74 2.41
N ARG A 275 18.79 -14.93 2.83
CA ARG A 275 17.58 -14.73 2.01
C ARG A 275 17.38 -13.27 1.54
N PHE A 276 17.98 -12.30 2.22
CA PHE A 276 17.88 -10.87 1.90
C PHE A 276 19.10 -10.36 1.11
N LEU A 277 20.09 -11.22 0.84
CA LEU A 277 21.26 -10.86 0.02
C LEU A 277 20.90 -10.30 -1.36
N PRO A 278 19.88 -10.81 -2.09
CA PRO A 278 19.48 -10.21 -3.37
C PRO A 278 19.07 -8.75 -3.25
N MET A 279 18.43 -8.38 -2.14
CA MET A 279 18.02 -7.00 -1.86
C MET A 279 19.24 -6.10 -1.59
N LEU A 280 20.17 -6.55 -0.76
CA LEU A 280 21.43 -5.83 -0.50
C LEU A 280 22.23 -5.64 -1.80
N LYS A 281 22.40 -6.69 -2.59
CA LYS A 281 23.09 -6.67 -3.87
C LYS A 281 22.44 -5.68 -4.86
N ALA A 282 21.10 -5.66 -4.93
CA ALA A 282 20.39 -4.69 -5.75
C ALA A 282 20.74 -3.24 -5.37
N LEU A 283 20.78 -2.94 -4.07
CA LEU A 283 21.14 -1.61 -3.58
C LEU A 283 22.63 -1.29 -3.81
N GLU A 284 23.51 -2.27 -3.81
CA GLU A 284 24.93 -2.07 -4.12
C GLU A 284 25.15 -1.74 -5.60
N GLU A 285 24.42 -2.41 -6.48
CA GLU A 285 24.57 -2.25 -7.94
C GLU A 285 23.92 -0.99 -8.51
N ILE A 286 22.91 -0.43 -7.83
CA ILE A 286 22.13 0.71 -8.32
C ILE A 286 22.79 2.04 -7.96
N GLU A 287 22.71 3.04 -8.83
CA GLU A 287 23.12 4.41 -8.54
C GLU A 287 22.03 5.15 -7.75
N PRO A 288 22.41 6.00 -6.77
CA PRO A 288 21.43 6.66 -5.93
C PRO A 288 20.65 7.73 -6.68
N VAL A 289 19.40 7.93 -6.31
CA VAL A 289 18.54 9.06 -6.67
C VAL A 289 18.37 9.94 -5.45
N MET A 290 18.44 11.26 -5.65
CA MET A 290 18.31 12.23 -4.57
C MET A 290 16.83 12.54 -4.27
N LEU A 291 16.50 12.69 -2.99
CA LEU A 291 15.14 12.94 -2.54
C LEU A 291 14.54 14.24 -3.11
N GLU A 292 15.38 15.27 -3.29
CA GLU A 292 14.98 16.58 -3.86
C GLU A 292 14.42 16.50 -5.28
N ASN A 293 14.79 15.46 -6.05
CA ASN A 293 14.28 15.20 -7.40
C ASN A 293 12.96 14.42 -7.39
N VAL A 294 12.50 13.92 -6.23
CA VAL A 294 11.25 13.17 -6.12
C VAL A 294 10.10 14.10 -5.77
N PRO A 295 9.04 14.18 -6.58
CA PRO A 295 7.88 15.02 -6.31
C PRO A 295 7.27 14.77 -4.93
N VAL A 296 6.84 15.83 -4.25
CA VAL A 296 6.27 15.73 -2.89
C VAL A 296 4.97 14.91 -2.82
N ASN A 297 4.27 14.76 -3.94
CA ASN A 297 3.09 13.92 -4.07
C ASN A 297 3.39 12.54 -4.70
N SER A 298 4.67 12.15 -4.84
CA SER A 298 5.03 10.82 -5.32
C SER A 298 4.67 9.73 -4.31
N LEU A 299 4.31 8.55 -4.82
CA LEU A 299 4.05 7.36 -4.00
C LEU A 299 5.26 6.99 -3.12
N ALA A 300 6.49 7.20 -3.59
CA ALA A 300 7.69 6.90 -2.82
C ALA A 300 7.77 7.71 -1.52
N ARG A 301 7.18 8.92 -1.49
CA ARG A 301 7.14 9.80 -0.31
C ARG A 301 6.32 9.22 0.86
N GLU A 302 5.38 8.31 0.62
CA GLU A 302 4.69 7.55 1.67
C GLU A 302 5.68 6.85 2.61
N PHE A 303 6.82 6.42 2.07
CA PHE A 303 7.78 5.59 2.81
C PHE A 303 8.97 6.40 3.33
N VAL A 304 9.46 7.37 2.57
CA VAL A 304 10.65 8.16 2.93
C VAL A 304 10.31 9.48 3.63
N GLY A 305 9.03 9.88 3.64
CA GLY A 305 8.57 11.10 4.28
C GLY A 305 8.56 12.33 3.38
N GLU A 306 8.30 13.49 3.99
CA GLU A 306 8.16 14.79 3.31
C GLU A 306 7.11 14.77 2.19
N SER A 307 6.03 14.02 2.39
CA SER A 307 4.91 13.95 1.46
C SER A 307 3.98 15.14 1.62
N SER A 308 3.34 15.56 0.51
CA SER A 308 2.21 16.50 0.56
C SER A 308 0.93 15.86 1.11
N TYR A 309 0.86 14.52 1.13
CA TYR A 309 -0.24 13.78 1.73
C TYR A 309 0.00 13.57 3.23
N ARG A 310 -1.10 13.47 4.00
CA ARG A 310 -1.10 13.08 5.42
C ARG A 310 -1.52 11.62 5.53
N TYR A 311 -0.75 10.84 6.28
CA TYR A 311 -0.95 9.40 6.47
C TYR A 311 -1.36 9.07 7.90
#